data_25e9093ee6a08e8e0dda16764348dca5
#
_entry.id   25e9093ee6a08e8e0dda16764348dca5
#
_cell.length_a   1.000
_cell.length_b   1.000
_cell.length_c   1.000
_cell.angle_alpha   90.00
_cell.angle_beta   90.00
_cell.angle_gamma   90.00
#
_symmetry.space_group_name_H-M   'P 1'
#
loop_
_entity.id
_entity.type
_entity.pdbx_description
1 polymer ?
#
loop_
_entity_poly.entity_id
_entity_poly.type
_entity_poly.pdbx_seq_one_letter_code
_entity_poly.pdbx_strand_id
1 'polypeptide(L)'
;VFLESLGFMFFSTIETISVYYLIMSLFRLKARDYIWEALFIVLLVNLQSYVLRNEFSLAYLVPIIGILIFIFLFAVIVKIPLVWSMISTILGYAIFGIMQTGLAILLFGSIAGAMSTTSNGYLLQFASGLITSLLAWFIFKIGWGFKFDFERLRFRFEDILVIVLISVFLVFISVILYYNQIFIDIIFFVSTVVFLLYYAIWKEMGK
;
A
#
# COMPACT_ATOMS: atom_id res chain seq x y z
N VAL A 1 18.62 9.77 -19.07
CA VAL A 1 18.62 8.47 -18.39
C VAL A 1 19.00 8.59 -16.92
N PHE A 2 20.24 9.02 -16.54
CA PHE A 2 20.68 9.07 -15.14
C PHE A 2 19.85 10.02 -14.27
N LEU A 3 19.54 11.24 -14.75
CA LEU A 3 18.70 12.21 -14.04
C LEU A 3 17.24 11.72 -13.88
N GLU A 4 16.71 11.01 -14.86
CA GLU A 4 15.37 10.44 -14.81
C GLU A 4 15.29 9.32 -13.77
N SER A 5 16.32 8.46 -13.71
CA SER A 5 16.40 7.39 -12.72
C SER A 5 16.49 7.96 -11.29
N LEU A 6 17.27 9.02 -11.09
CA LEU A 6 17.36 9.71 -9.79
C LEU A 6 16.03 10.38 -9.42
N GLY A 7 15.38 11.06 -10.38
CA GLY A 7 14.06 11.65 -10.18
C GLY A 7 13.03 10.58 -9.77
N PHE A 8 12.98 9.47 -10.51
CA PHE A 8 12.11 8.36 -10.18
C PHE A 8 12.35 7.87 -8.76
N MET A 9 13.60 7.56 -8.41
CA MET A 9 13.95 7.06 -7.07
C MET A 9 13.57 8.05 -5.97
N PHE A 10 13.75 9.35 -6.18
CA PHE A 10 13.42 10.38 -5.22
C PHE A 10 11.90 10.48 -4.97
N PHE A 11 11.11 10.66 -6.04
CA PHE A 11 9.66 10.83 -5.92
C PHE A 11 8.96 9.53 -5.48
N SER A 12 9.40 8.38 -5.99
CA SER A 12 8.91 7.07 -5.56
C SER A 12 9.23 6.79 -4.08
N THR A 13 10.37 7.28 -3.56
CA THR A 13 10.69 7.14 -2.14
C THR A 13 9.73 7.94 -1.26
N ILE A 14 9.40 9.18 -1.63
CA ILE A 14 8.41 10.00 -0.92
C ILE A 14 7.05 9.29 -0.88
N GLU A 15 6.62 8.79 -2.04
CA GLU A 15 5.38 8.04 -2.19
C GLU A 15 5.36 6.78 -1.30
N THR A 16 6.37 5.93 -1.40
CA THR A 16 6.43 4.65 -0.69
C THR A 16 6.57 4.82 0.82
N ILE A 17 7.32 5.84 1.29
CA ILE A 17 7.38 6.20 2.71
C ILE A 17 6.00 6.64 3.21
N SER A 18 5.23 7.39 2.41
CA SER A 18 3.89 7.82 2.81
C SER A 18 2.94 6.65 3.03
N VAL A 19 3.04 5.61 2.19
CA VAL A 19 2.29 4.35 2.37
C VAL A 19 2.69 3.66 3.67
N TYR A 20 3.99 3.58 3.96
CA TYR A 20 4.47 3.05 5.24
C TYR A 20 3.87 3.82 6.44
N TYR A 21 3.94 5.15 6.42
CA TYR A 21 3.35 5.98 7.48
C TYR A 21 1.83 5.79 7.61
N LEU A 22 1.13 5.64 6.49
CA LEU A 22 -0.32 5.38 6.48
C LEU A 22 -0.63 4.05 7.17
N ILE A 23 0.06 2.97 6.80
CA ILE A 23 -0.14 1.65 7.40
C ILE A 23 0.13 1.70 8.91
N MET A 24 1.25 2.28 9.32
CA MET A 24 1.61 2.40 10.74
C MET A 24 0.58 3.23 11.53
N SER A 25 0.03 4.28 10.93
CA SER A 25 -0.97 5.15 11.56
C SER A 25 -2.31 4.45 11.72
N LEU A 26 -2.75 3.67 10.73
CA LEU A 26 -4.00 2.89 10.78
C LEU A 26 -4.00 1.88 11.92
N PHE A 27 -2.83 1.32 12.25
CA PHE A 27 -2.68 0.34 13.33
C PHE A 27 -2.04 0.94 14.60
N ARG A 28 -1.99 2.27 14.69
CA ARG A 28 -1.48 3.04 15.83
C ARG A 28 -0.07 2.62 16.28
N LEU A 29 0.74 2.16 15.33
CA LEU A 29 2.13 1.80 15.55
C LEU A 29 3.01 3.06 15.46
N LYS A 30 4.09 3.09 16.24
CA LYS A 30 5.05 4.19 16.21
C LYS A 30 6.00 4.03 15.03
N ALA A 31 5.68 4.70 13.91
CA ALA A 31 6.48 4.61 12.69
C ALA A 31 7.96 5.00 12.89
N ARG A 32 8.26 5.88 13.86
CA ARG A 32 9.62 6.33 14.13
C ARG A 32 10.54 5.24 14.67
N ASP A 33 9.99 4.23 15.35
CA ASP A 33 10.79 3.18 16.00
C ASP A 33 11.43 2.23 14.96
N TYR A 34 10.93 2.21 13.72
CA TYR A 34 11.37 1.33 12.63
C TYR A 34 11.74 2.09 11.36
N ILE A 35 12.06 3.39 11.47
CA ILE A 35 12.24 4.25 10.30
C ILE A 35 13.44 3.84 9.44
N TRP A 36 14.52 3.37 10.05
CA TRP A 36 15.74 2.99 9.33
C TRP A 36 15.54 1.69 8.53
N GLU A 37 14.90 0.71 9.15
CA GLU A 37 14.56 -0.55 8.50
C GLU A 37 13.52 -0.31 7.38
N ALA A 38 12.55 0.56 7.65
CA ALA A 38 11.56 0.95 6.65
C ALA A 38 12.21 1.68 5.46
N LEU A 39 13.16 2.58 5.69
CA LEU A 39 13.90 3.25 4.62
C LEU A 39 14.66 2.26 3.73
N PHE A 40 15.33 1.28 4.32
CA PHE A 40 16.00 0.23 3.56
C PHE A 40 15.02 -0.56 2.69
N ILE A 41 13.89 -0.97 3.25
CA ILE A 41 12.84 -1.70 2.54
C ILE A 41 12.21 -0.83 1.45
N VAL A 42 11.96 0.44 1.71
CA VAL A 42 11.43 1.40 0.72
C VAL A 42 12.37 1.53 -0.47
N LEU A 43 13.67 1.66 -0.23
CA LEU A 43 14.66 1.72 -1.31
C LEU A 43 14.68 0.42 -2.13
N LEU A 44 14.54 -0.73 -1.46
CA LEU A 44 14.47 -2.04 -2.12
C LEU A 44 13.21 -2.16 -3.00
N VAL A 45 12.03 -1.73 -2.49
CA VAL A 45 10.78 -1.69 -3.25
C VAL A 45 10.91 -0.78 -4.47
N ASN A 46 11.53 0.40 -4.31
CA ASN A 46 11.69 1.34 -5.40
C ASN A 46 12.69 0.85 -6.46
N LEU A 47 13.78 0.23 -6.04
CA LEU A 47 14.73 -0.39 -6.96
C LEU A 47 14.06 -1.52 -7.77
N GLN A 48 13.34 -2.40 -7.09
CA GLN A 48 12.57 -3.46 -7.73
C GLN A 48 11.51 -2.89 -8.70
N SER A 49 10.81 -1.82 -8.30
CA SER A 49 9.83 -1.14 -9.15
C SER A 49 10.48 -0.57 -10.41
N TYR A 50 11.64 0.07 -10.28
CA TYR A 50 12.39 0.61 -11.40
C TYR A 50 12.81 -0.48 -12.39
N VAL A 51 13.40 -1.57 -11.90
CA VAL A 51 13.85 -2.69 -12.71
C VAL A 51 12.68 -3.37 -13.44
N LEU A 52 11.58 -3.65 -12.73
CA LEU A 52 10.42 -4.30 -13.35
C LEU A 52 9.76 -3.44 -14.44
N ARG A 53 9.72 -2.12 -14.26
CA ARG A 53 9.11 -1.22 -15.25
C ARG A 53 10.00 -1.02 -16.47
N ASN A 54 11.28 -0.77 -16.27
CA ASN A 54 12.17 -0.33 -17.34
C ASN A 54 12.88 -1.49 -18.06
N GLU A 55 13.28 -2.53 -17.32
CA GLU A 55 14.03 -3.65 -17.91
C GLU A 55 13.12 -4.77 -18.39
N PHE A 56 12.07 -5.07 -17.64
CA PHE A 56 11.22 -6.24 -17.91
C PHE A 56 9.84 -5.89 -18.48
N SER A 57 9.44 -4.62 -18.52
CA SER A 57 8.08 -4.18 -18.93
C SER A 57 6.96 -4.87 -18.15
N LEU A 58 7.23 -5.25 -16.88
CA LEU A 58 6.32 -5.96 -15.98
C LEU A 58 5.73 -5.01 -14.92
N ALA A 59 5.28 -3.82 -15.34
CA ALA A 59 4.77 -2.79 -14.43
C ALA A 59 3.61 -3.27 -13.55
N TYR A 60 2.79 -4.19 -14.05
CA TYR A 60 1.65 -4.77 -13.33
C TYR A 60 2.05 -5.63 -12.10
N LEU A 61 3.28 -6.16 -12.06
CA LEU A 61 3.77 -6.91 -10.90
C LEU A 61 4.29 -6.04 -9.77
N VAL A 62 4.58 -4.76 -10.05
CA VAL A 62 5.18 -3.84 -9.07
C VAL A 62 4.37 -3.74 -7.78
N PRO A 63 3.04 -3.50 -7.80
CA PRO A 63 2.26 -3.40 -6.56
C PRO A 63 2.24 -4.70 -5.77
N ILE A 64 2.19 -5.84 -6.46
CA ILE A 64 2.10 -7.16 -5.83
C ILE A 64 3.38 -7.45 -5.05
N ILE A 65 4.53 -7.27 -5.70
CA ILE A 65 5.84 -7.51 -5.07
C ILE A 65 6.06 -6.48 -3.96
N GLY A 66 5.64 -5.21 -4.17
CA GLY A 66 5.66 -4.19 -3.13
C GLY A 66 4.87 -4.59 -1.88
N ILE A 67 3.65 -5.10 -2.06
CA ILE A 67 2.81 -5.61 -0.96
C ILE A 67 3.52 -6.76 -0.24
N LEU A 68 4.10 -7.73 -0.95
CA LEU A 68 4.81 -8.85 -0.35
C LEU A 68 6.03 -8.40 0.47
N ILE A 69 6.80 -7.44 -0.04
CA ILE A 69 7.96 -6.89 0.67
C ILE A 69 7.51 -6.13 1.95
N PHE A 70 6.41 -5.39 1.89
CA PHE A 70 5.87 -4.72 3.09
C PHE A 70 5.29 -5.70 4.09
N ILE A 71 4.64 -6.78 3.65
CA ILE A 71 4.21 -7.86 4.55
C ILE A 71 5.41 -8.45 5.27
N PHE A 72 6.52 -8.67 4.55
CA PHE A 72 7.76 -9.13 5.16
C PHE A 72 8.30 -8.12 6.21
N LEU A 73 8.33 -6.82 5.90
CA LEU A 73 8.72 -5.78 6.84
C LEU A 73 7.91 -5.87 8.14
N PHE A 74 6.58 -5.90 8.01
CA PHE A 74 5.70 -5.90 9.18
C PHE A 74 5.76 -7.22 9.96
N ALA A 75 5.83 -8.36 9.30
CA ALA A 75 5.87 -9.66 9.95
C ALA A 75 7.21 -9.94 10.63
N VAL A 76 8.32 -9.63 9.99
CA VAL A 76 9.66 -10.02 10.45
C VAL A 76 10.31 -8.94 11.30
N ILE A 77 10.25 -7.67 10.87
CA ILE A 77 10.96 -6.56 11.51
C ILE A 77 10.08 -5.93 12.59
N VAL A 78 8.86 -5.56 12.28
CA VAL A 78 7.92 -4.97 13.26
C VAL A 78 7.34 -6.05 14.19
N LYS A 79 7.45 -7.32 13.80
CA LYS A 79 7.01 -8.50 14.57
C LYS A 79 5.49 -8.56 14.78
N ILE A 80 4.74 -8.10 13.81
CA ILE A 80 3.27 -8.26 13.76
C ILE A 80 2.94 -9.68 13.28
N PRO A 81 1.93 -10.37 13.84
CA PRO A 81 1.49 -11.65 13.30
C PRO A 81 1.20 -11.58 11.80
N LEU A 82 1.58 -12.63 11.04
CA LEU A 82 1.57 -12.64 9.58
C LEU A 82 0.22 -12.21 8.99
N VAL A 83 -0.88 -12.72 9.52
CA VAL A 83 -2.24 -12.38 9.06
C VAL A 83 -2.53 -10.88 9.20
N TRP A 84 -2.16 -10.29 10.34
CA TRP A 84 -2.32 -8.85 10.57
C TRP A 84 -1.40 -8.02 9.69
N SER A 85 -0.18 -8.49 9.43
CA SER A 85 0.74 -7.84 8.47
C SER A 85 0.16 -7.82 7.06
N MET A 86 -0.49 -8.92 6.64
CA MET A 86 -1.19 -9.00 5.35
C MET A 86 -2.36 -8.02 5.29
N ILE A 87 -3.27 -8.08 6.28
CA ILE A 87 -4.46 -7.21 6.33
C ILE A 87 -4.04 -5.73 6.33
N SER A 88 -3.09 -5.35 7.19
CA SER A 88 -2.64 -3.96 7.31
C SER A 88 -2.02 -3.45 6.03
N THR A 89 -1.18 -4.26 5.40
CA THR A 89 -0.50 -3.87 4.16
C THR A 89 -1.49 -3.71 3.03
N ILE A 90 -2.37 -4.69 2.81
CA ILE A 90 -3.37 -4.63 1.74
C ILE A 90 -4.31 -3.45 1.95
N LEU A 91 -4.79 -3.22 3.17
CA LEU A 91 -5.66 -2.10 3.50
C LEU A 91 -4.96 -0.75 3.21
N GLY A 92 -3.72 -0.59 3.64
CA GLY A 92 -2.95 0.63 3.39
C GLY A 92 -2.71 0.89 1.90
N TYR A 93 -2.32 -0.14 1.14
CA TYR A 93 -2.15 -0.04 -0.31
C TYR A 93 -3.46 0.25 -1.04
N ALA A 94 -4.58 -0.34 -0.61
CA ALA A 94 -5.88 -0.09 -1.21
C ALA A 94 -6.35 1.36 -0.96
N ILE A 95 -6.22 1.87 0.26
CA ILE A 95 -6.53 3.28 0.58
C ILE A 95 -5.64 4.21 -0.24
N PHE A 96 -4.34 3.93 -0.30
CA PHE A 96 -3.40 4.71 -1.11
C PHE A 96 -3.78 4.68 -2.59
N GLY A 97 -4.11 3.51 -3.15
CA GLY A 97 -4.52 3.37 -4.54
C GLY A 97 -5.78 4.19 -4.88
N ILE A 98 -6.78 4.22 -4.00
CA ILE A 98 -7.97 5.05 -4.16
C ILE A 98 -7.58 6.54 -4.17
N MET A 99 -6.73 6.97 -3.22
CA MET A 99 -6.28 8.36 -3.14
C MET A 99 -5.47 8.78 -4.37
N GLN A 100 -4.53 7.95 -4.80
CA GLN A 100 -3.69 8.21 -5.97
C GLN A 100 -4.53 8.28 -7.25
N THR A 101 -5.48 7.35 -7.44
CA THR A 101 -6.40 7.37 -8.56
C THR A 101 -7.29 8.62 -8.56
N GLY A 102 -7.84 8.98 -7.40
CA GLY A 102 -8.61 10.21 -7.24
C GLY A 102 -7.81 11.46 -7.61
N LEU A 103 -6.56 11.53 -7.15
CA LEU A 103 -5.66 12.65 -7.49
C LEU A 103 -5.28 12.67 -8.98
N ALA A 104 -5.04 11.52 -9.61
CA ALA A 104 -4.78 11.44 -11.03
C ALA A 104 -5.94 12.00 -11.85
N ILE A 105 -7.18 11.67 -11.49
CA ILE A 105 -8.38 12.20 -12.14
C ILE A 105 -8.54 13.70 -11.86
N LEU A 106 -8.32 14.17 -10.64
CA LEU A 106 -8.48 15.58 -10.28
C LEU A 106 -7.44 16.48 -10.93
N LEU A 107 -6.18 16.06 -11.00
CA LEU A 107 -5.08 16.88 -11.51
C LEU A 107 -4.93 16.80 -13.03
N PHE A 108 -5.20 15.64 -13.62
CA PHE A 108 -4.89 15.35 -15.03
C PHE A 108 -6.12 14.90 -15.85
N GLY A 109 -7.30 14.82 -15.23
CA GLY A 109 -8.53 14.38 -15.87
C GLY A 109 -8.62 12.87 -16.10
N SER A 110 -7.49 12.14 -16.06
CA SER A 110 -7.44 10.68 -16.23
C SER A 110 -6.10 10.12 -15.75
N ILE A 111 -6.05 8.81 -15.53
CA ILE A 111 -4.78 8.10 -15.23
C ILE A 111 -3.83 8.17 -16.44
N ALA A 112 -4.36 8.04 -17.66
CA ALA A 112 -3.57 8.19 -18.88
C ALA A 112 -2.94 9.59 -19.00
N GLY A 113 -3.67 10.64 -18.59
CA GLY A 113 -3.13 12.00 -18.52
C GLY A 113 -1.98 12.14 -17.52
N ALA A 114 -2.09 11.48 -16.37
CA ALA A 114 -1.03 11.46 -15.36
C ALA A 114 0.25 10.73 -15.86
N MET A 115 0.09 9.73 -16.70
CA MET A 115 1.19 8.94 -17.28
C MET A 115 1.71 9.49 -18.62
N SER A 116 1.12 10.56 -19.15
CA SER A 116 1.46 11.11 -20.48
C SER A 116 2.87 11.68 -20.55
N THR A 117 3.39 12.20 -19.45
CA THR A 117 4.75 12.73 -19.33
C THR A 117 5.39 12.30 -18.02
N THR A 118 6.72 12.18 -18.01
CA THR A 118 7.49 11.88 -16.79
C THR A 118 7.25 12.92 -15.69
N SER A 119 7.11 14.18 -16.06
CA SER A 119 6.85 15.29 -15.13
C SER A 119 5.49 15.13 -14.42
N ASN A 120 4.43 14.74 -15.16
CA ASN A 120 3.12 14.48 -14.57
C ASN A 120 3.17 13.31 -13.60
N GLY A 121 3.91 12.25 -13.93
CA GLY A 121 4.15 11.12 -13.05
C GLY A 121 4.82 11.54 -11.74
N TYR A 122 5.87 12.35 -11.80
CA TYR A 122 6.55 12.87 -10.61
C TYR A 122 5.64 13.78 -9.78
N LEU A 123 4.86 14.64 -10.43
CA LEU A 123 3.91 15.51 -9.74
C LEU A 123 2.83 14.67 -9.03
N LEU A 124 2.32 13.63 -9.68
CA LEU A 124 1.36 12.72 -9.05
C LEU A 124 1.97 12.01 -7.83
N GLN A 125 3.18 11.45 -7.95
CA GLN A 125 3.88 10.78 -6.85
C GLN A 125 4.13 11.73 -5.66
N PHE A 126 4.56 12.96 -5.95
CA PHE A 126 4.77 13.97 -4.92
C PHE A 126 3.47 14.37 -4.22
N ALA A 127 2.42 14.69 -5.01
CA ALA A 127 1.12 15.09 -4.47
C ALA A 127 0.47 13.96 -3.65
N SER A 128 0.47 12.73 -4.18
CA SER A 128 -0.08 11.56 -3.47
C SER A 128 0.72 11.26 -2.20
N GLY A 129 2.04 11.32 -2.25
CA GLY A 129 2.90 11.13 -1.09
C GLY A 129 2.66 12.17 0.00
N LEU A 130 2.53 13.46 -0.37
CA LEU A 130 2.27 14.54 0.57
C LEU A 130 0.88 14.41 1.22
N ILE A 131 -0.16 14.20 0.42
CA ILE A 131 -1.53 14.08 0.92
C ILE A 131 -1.68 12.84 1.80
N THR A 132 -1.09 11.72 1.40
CA THR A 132 -1.10 10.48 2.21
C THR A 132 -0.36 10.65 3.53
N SER A 133 0.78 11.35 3.53
CA SER A 133 1.52 11.66 4.76
C SER A 133 0.72 12.56 5.71
N LEU A 134 0.02 13.56 5.17
CA LEU A 134 -0.86 14.43 5.95
C LEU A 134 -2.04 13.64 6.53
N LEU A 135 -2.65 12.76 5.74
CA LEU A 135 -3.72 11.88 6.20
C LEU A 135 -3.23 10.94 7.32
N ALA A 136 -2.09 10.31 7.14
CA ALA A 136 -1.47 9.44 8.12
C ALA A 136 -1.20 10.18 9.44
N TRP A 137 -0.62 11.38 9.36
CA TRP A 137 -0.40 12.23 10.53
C TRP A 137 -1.71 12.60 11.23
N PHE A 138 -2.74 12.97 10.46
CA PHE A 138 -4.05 13.34 10.99
C PHE A 138 -4.73 12.17 11.70
N ILE A 139 -4.76 10.98 11.08
CA ILE A 139 -5.30 9.74 11.66
C ILE A 139 -4.58 9.44 13.00
N PHE A 140 -3.25 9.49 12.98
CA PHE A 140 -2.45 9.22 14.18
C PHE A 140 -2.72 10.24 15.30
N LYS A 141 -2.83 11.53 14.97
CA LYS A 141 -3.05 12.62 15.93
C LYS A 141 -4.43 12.55 16.59
N ILE A 142 -5.49 12.25 15.83
CA ILE A 142 -6.85 12.09 16.36
C ILE A 142 -6.96 10.82 17.20
N GLY A 143 -6.03 9.89 17.03
CA GLY A 143 -6.08 8.61 17.70
C GLY A 143 -7.06 7.63 17.03
N TRP A 144 -7.45 7.90 15.79
CA TRP A 144 -8.16 6.95 14.95
C TRP A 144 -7.21 5.84 14.52
N GLY A 145 -7.67 4.61 14.61
CA GLY A 145 -6.90 3.44 14.22
C GLY A 145 -7.26 2.24 15.09
N PHE A 146 -6.89 1.10 14.61
CA PHE A 146 -7.20 -0.17 15.27
C PHE A 146 -6.20 -0.42 16.40
N LYS A 147 -6.71 -0.60 17.61
CA LYS A 147 -5.95 -1.07 18.78
C LYS A 147 -6.19 -2.58 18.91
N PHE A 148 -5.42 -3.35 18.20
CA PHE A 148 -5.41 -4.79 18.47
C PHE A 148 -4.32 -5.09 19.51
N ASP A 149 -4.68 -5.83 20.56
CA ASP A 149 -3.70 -6.67 21.21
C ASP A 149 -3.31 -7.72 20.17
N PHE A 150 -2.10 -7.63 19.64
CA PHE A 150 -1.55 -8.59 18.69
C PHE A 150 -1.32 -9.93 19.39
N GLU A 151 -2.36 -10.47 20.05
CA GLU A 151 -2.34 -11.81 20.59
C GLU A 151 -2.04 -12.76 19.44
N ARG A 152 -1.11 -13.68 19.66
CA ARG A 152 -0.76 -14.74 18.72
C ARG A 152 -2.05 -15.45 18.35
N LEU A 153 -2.53 -15.20 17.15
CA LEU A 153 -3.61 -15.99 16.56
C LEU A 153 -3.17 -17.46 16.63
N ARG A 154 -3.78 -18.23 17.52
CA ARG A 154 -3.61 -19.68 17.52
C ARG A 154 -4.25 -20.17 16.23
N PHE A 155 -3.47 -20.89 15.40
CA PHE A 155 -3.89 -21.47 14.13
C PHE A 155 -5.28 -22.11 14.27
N ARG A 156 -6.31 -21.39 13.90
CA ARG A 156 -7.67 -21.84 13.82
C ARG A 156 -8.13 -21.72 12.37
N PHE A 157 -9.21 -22.38 12.04
CA PHE A 157 -9.78 -22.41 10.70
C PHE A 157 -9.96 -21.01 10.09
N GLU A 158 -10.23 -19.99 10.91
CA GLU A 158 -10.35 -18.57 10.51
C GLU A 158 -9.05 -18.02 9.90
N ASP A 159 -7.89 -18.38 10.43
CA ASP A 159 -6.59 -17.88 9.93
C ASP A 159 -6.27 -18.46 8.56
N ILE A 160 -6.60 -19.74 8.35
CA ILE A 160 -6.44 -20.41 7.06
C ILE A 160 -7.38 -19.76 6.04
N LEU A 161 -8.62 -19.49 6.42
CA LEU A 161 -9.60 -18.84 5.54
C LEU A 161 -9.14 -17.44 5.14
N VAL A 162 -8.60 -16.63 6.07
CA VAL A 162 -8.07 -15.30 5.78
C VAL A 162 -6.86 -15.38 4.85
N ILE A 163 -5.92 -16.32 5.06
CA ILE A 163 -4.76 -16.51 4.18
C ILE A 163 -5.21 -16.90 2.77
N VAL A 164 -6.17 -17.80 2.64
CA VAL A 164 -6.73 -18.21 1.33
C VAL A 164 -7.40 -17.02 0.65
N LEU A 165 -8.23 -16.26 1.36
CA LEU A 165 -8.88 -15.06 0.84
C LEU A 165 -7.86 -14.03 0.35
N ILE A 166 -6.80 -13.76 1.11
CA ILE A 166 -5.73 -12.84 0.72
C ILE A 166 -4.97 -13.37 -0.49
N SER A 167 -4.68 -14.69 -0.56
CA SER A 167 -4.03 -15.30 -1.71
C SER A 167 -4.88 -15.16 -2.97
N VAL A 168 -6.17 -15.43 -2.88
CA VAL A 168 -7.14 -15.24 -3.96
C VAL A 168 -7.19 -13.76 -4.36
N PHE A 169 -7.20 -12.84 -3.38
CA PHE A 169 -7.17 -11.41 -3.63
C PHE A 169 -5.93 -10.96 -4.40
N LEU A 170 -4.73 -11.45 -4.04
CA LEU A 170 -3.49 -11.13 -4.75
C LEU A 170 -3.51 -11.64 -6.21
N VAL A 171 -4.10 -12.81 -6.46
CA VAL A 171 -4.31 -13.30 -7.82
C VAL A 171 -5.29 -12.41 -8.58
N PHE A 172 -6.40 -12.02 -7.96
CA PHE A 172 -7.39 -11.12 -8.58
C PHE A 172 -6.78 -9.75 -8.91
N ILE A 173 -5.99 -9.17 -8.02
CA ILE A 173 -5.31 -7.89 -8.26
C ILE A 173 -4.37 -7.99 -9.47
N SER A 174 -3.66 -9.12 -9.63
CA SER A 174 -2.80 -9.35 -10.78
C SER A 174 -3.58 -9.32 -12.09
N VAL A 175 -4.72 -9.98 -12.11
CA VAL A 175 -5.59 -10.07 -13.30
C VAL A 175 -6.20 -8.70 -13.63
N ILE A 176 -6.69 -7.98 -12.62
CA ILE A 176 -7.32 -6.67 -12.80
C ILE A 176 -6.31 -5.64 -13.33
N LEU A 177 -5.13 -5.56 -12.72
CA LEU A 177 -4.06 -4.67 -13.18
C LEU A 177 -3.55 -5.01 -14.58
N TYR A 178 -3.65 -6.29 -14.99
CA TYR A 178 -3.33 -6.70 -16.35
C TYR A 178 -4.29 -6.11 -17.40
N TYR A 179 -5.61 -6.06 -17.10
CA TYR A 179 -6.61 -5.50 -18.00
C TYR A 179 -6.65 -3.97 -18.04
N ASN A 180 -6.04 -3.29 -17.07
CA ASN A 180 -5.86 -1.83 -17.02
C ASN A 180 -7.17 -1.02 -17.20
N GLN A 181 -8.26 -1.50 -16.57
CA GLN A 181 -9.58 -0.87 -16.64
C GLN A 181 -9.90 -0.11 -15.34
N ILE A 182 -9.90 1.22 -15.41
CA ILE A 182 -10.06 2.14 -14.27
C ILE A 182 -11.28 1.83 -13.40
N PHE A 183 -12.45 1.56 -14.03
CA PHE A 183 -13.69 1.30 -13.28
C PHE A 183 -13.60 0.00 -12.46
N ILE A 184 -12.99 -1.04 -13.02
CA ILE A 184 -12.79 -2.31 -12.35
C ILE A 184 -11.81 -2.13 -11.19
N ASP A 185 -10.73 -1.38 -11.39
CA ASP A 185 -9.74 -1.09 -10.36
C ASP A 185 -10.35 -0.35 -9.17
N ILE A 186 -11.12 0.71 -9.43
CA ILE A 186 -11.79 1.50 -8.38
C ILE A 186 -12.78 0.63 -7.60
N ILE A 187 -13.68 -0.09 -8.29
CA ILE A 187 -14.67 -0.95 -7.63
C ILE A 187 -13.98 -2.00 -6.77
N PHE A 188 -12.91 -2.60 -7.28
CA PHE A 188 -12.16 -3.61 -6.58
C PHE A 188 -11.46 -3.06 -5.33
N PHE A 189 -10.75 -1.93 -5.43
CA PHE A 189 -10.09 -1.31 -4.28
C PHE A 189 -11.10 -0.84 -3.22
N VAL A 190 -12.20 -0.20 -3.63
CA VAL A 190 -13.26 0.25 -2.71
C VAL A 190 -13.89 -0.95 -2.00
N SER A 191 -14.27 -2.01 -2.73
CA SER A 191 -14.85 -3.20 -2.13
C SER A 191 -13.90 -3.89 -1.15
N THR A 192 -12.61 -3.91 -1.46
CA THR A 192 -11.55 -4.44 -0.59
C THR A 192 -11.42 -3.64 0.71
N VAL A 193 -11.37 -2.32 0.61
CA VAL A 193 -11.30 -1.44 1.78
C VAL A 193 -12.52 -1.65 2.67
N VAL A 194 -13.72 -1.64 2.08
CA VAL A 194 -14.97 -1.85 2.82
C VAL A 194 -14.97 -3.21 3.53
N PHE A 195 -14.57 -4.28 2.82
CA PHE A 195 -14.52 -5.62 3.39
C PHE A 195 -13.52 -5.73 4.54
N LEU A 196 -12.29 -5.24 4.34
CA LEU A 196 -11.23 -5.31 5.36
C LEU A 196 -11.53 -4.42 6.57
N LEU A 197 -12.11 -3.23 6.35
CA LEU A 197 -12.57 -2.36 7.45
C LEU A 197 -13.71 -3.01 8.22
N TYR A 198 -14.70 -3.59 7.53
CA TYR A 198 -15.79 -4.31 8.17
C TYR A 198 -15.26 -5.48 9.01
N TYR A 199 -14.35 -6.29 8.47
CA TYR A 199 -13.72 -7.39 9.20
C TYR A 199 -12.94 -6.89 10.43
N ALA A 200 -12.16 -5.81 10.28
CA ALA A 200 -11.40 -5.23 11.37
C ALA A 200 -12.30 -4.69 12.49
N ILE A 201 -13.37 -3.97 12.14
CA ILE A 201 -14.36 -3.43 13.10
C ILE A 201 -15.12 -4.58 13.79
N TRP A 202 -15.55 -5.58 13.03
CA TRP A 202 -16.25 -6.74 13.60
C TRP A 202 -15.37 -7.49 14.61
N LYS A 203 -14.08 -7.64 14.30
CA LYS A 203 -13.11 -8.28 15.20
C LYS A 203 -12.86 -7.45 16.47
N GLU A 204 -12.88 -6.10 16.36
CA GLU A 204 -12.70 -5.21 17.51
C GLU A 204 -13.93 -5.20 18.43
N MET A 205 -15.15 -5.29 17.87
CA MET A 205 -16.40 -5.33 18.65
C MET A 205 -16.69 -6.69 19.26
N GLY A 206 -16.12 -7.77 18.75
CA GLY A 206 -16.30 -9.15 19.25
C GLY A 206 -15.43 -9.50 20.46
N LYS A 207 -14.72 -8.52 21.03
CA LYS A 207 -14.04 -8.58 22.32
C LYS A 207 -14.88 -7.93 23.41
#